data_c658094a1a182d8dab3854247e7d34cc
#
_entry.id   c658094a1a182d8dab3854247e7d34cc
#
_cell.length_a   1.000
_cell.length_b   1.000
_cell.length_c   1.000
_cell.angle_alpha   90.00
_cell.angle_beta   90.00
_cell.angle_gamma   90.00
#
_symmetry.space_group_name_H-M   'P 1'
#
loop_
_entity.id
_entity.type
_entity.pdbx_description
1 polymer ?
#
loop_
_entity_poly.entity_id
_entity_poly.type
_entity_poly.pdbx_seq_one_letter_code
_entity_poly.pdbx_strand_id
1 'polypeptide(L)'
;MTENNTRIISSPAEVQSVARQWKKEGLSIGLVPTMGYLHDGHRSLIHRACAENDRVIVSVFVNPIQFGPTEDLATYPRDLEADAALCASEGVNIVFHPEPEDMYGPNFSSHVAVEKITSVLYGKSRPAHFQGVTTVVNKLFNISKADRAYFGEKDAQQLAVIRRMTEDLNIDIEICGCPIVREEDGLAKSSRNKYLSPKERQAALILSRSLRLGKKMLDGGERNAETLREAITAEICREPLAEIDYVSVVDALCLEDVEGEIKAPVLVALAVNIGSTRLIDNF
;
A
#
# COMPACT_ATOMS: atom_id res chain seq x y z
N MET A 1 -15.81 29.79 -5.96
CA MET A 1 -15.62 28.36 -6.33
C MET A 1 -14.52 28.36 -7.39
N THR A 2 -13.28 28.10 -6.99
CA THR A 2 -12.16 27.93 -7.93
C THR A 2 -12.41 26.64 -8.69
N GLU A 3 -12.50 26.72 -10.02
CA GLU A 3 -12.54 25.55 -10.89
C GLU A 3 -11.34 24.65 -10.53
N ASN A 4 -11.64 23.52 -9.91
CA ASN A 4 -10.62 22.55 -9.52
C ASN A 4 -10.28 21.74 -10.78
N ASN A 5 -9.43 22.31 -11.64
CA ASN A 5 -9.03 21.71 -12.91
C ASN A 5 -7.88 20.72 -12.64
N THR A 6 -8.22 19.47 -12.37
CA THR A 6 -7.24 18.38 -12.23
C THR A 6 -6.44 18.24 -13.54
N ARG A 7 -5.12 18.35 -13.44
CA ARG A 7 -4.22 18.21 -14.60
C ARG A 7 -3.59 16.83 -14.61
N ILE A 8 -3.55 16.20 -15.77
CA ILE A 8 -2.75 14.98 -15.99
C ILE A 8 -1.38 15.43 -16.51
N ILE A 9 -0.30 15.02 -15.82
CA ILE A 9 1.07 15.35 -16.19
C ILE A 9 1.90 14.08 -16.22
N SER A 10 2.64 13.84 -17.31
CA SER A 10 3.53 12.68 -17.45
C SER A 10 4.99 13.02 -17.14
N SER A 11 5.41 14.26 -17.37
CA SER A 11 6.80 14.68 -17.17
C SER A 11 7.16 14.87 -15.69
N PRO A 12 8.15 14.11 -15.14
CA PRO A 12 8.68 14.34 -13.79
C PRO A 12 9.20 15.76 -13.58
N ALA A 13 9.86 16.34 -14.60
CA ALA A 13 10.40 17.69 -14.53
C ALA A 13 9.30 18.76 -14.44
N GLU A 14 8.17 18.57 -15.15
CA GLU A 14 7.02 19.46 -15.07
C GLU A 14 6.37 19.41 -13.69
N VAL A 15 6.09 18.21 -13.16
CA VAL A 15 5.54 18.06 -11.79
C VAL A 15 6.45 18.71 -10.77
N GLN A 16 7.77 18.48 -10.86
CA GLN A 16 8.74 19.07 -9.96
C GLN A 16 8.76 20.61 -10.05
N SER A 17 8.61 21.15 -11.25
CA SER A 17 8.54 22.61 -11.46
C SER A 17 7.30 23.21 -10.78
N VAL A 18 6.13 22.61 -10.99
CA VAL A 18 4.87 23.03 -10.36
C VAL A 18 4.96 22.91 -8.84
N ALA A 19 5.46 21.79 -8.33
CA ALA A 19 5.63 21.58 -6.89
C ALA A 19 6.55 22.62 -6.25
N ARG A 20 7.67 22.96 -6.90
CA ARG A 20 8.56 24.05 -6.45
C ARG A 20 7.86 25.41 -6.42
N GLN A 21 6.98 25.68 -7.37
CA GLN A 21 6.20 26.90 -7.37
C GLN A 21 5.24 26.95 -6.19
N TRP A 22 4.49 25.89 -5.93
CA TRP A 22 3.62 25.78 -4.75
C TRP A 22 4.37 25.95 -3.43
N LYS A 23 5.57 25.35 -3.32
CA LYS A 23 6.42 25.55 -2.12
C LYS A 23 6.86 27.01 -1.94
N LYS A 24 7.17 27.75 -3.02
CA LYS A 24 7.49 29.18 -2.94
C LYS A 24 6.28 30.03 -2.52
N GLU A 25 5.07 29.58 -2.83
CA GLU A 25 3.81 30.20 -2.41
C GLU A 25 3.42 29.85 -0.96
N GLY A 26 4.22 29.01 -0.29
CA GLY A 26 3.98 28.57 1.09
C GLY A 26 2.88 27.50 1.22
N LEU A 27 2.50 26.85 0.10
CA LEU A 27 1.45 25.84 0.08
C LEU A 27 1.98 24.47 0.52
N SER A 28 1.17 23.77 1.31
CA SER A 28 1.40 22.35 1.67
C SER A 28 1.03 21.43 0.53
N ILE A 29 1.81 20.34 0.36
CA ILE A 29 1.62 19.36 -0.72
C ILE A 29 1.44 17.98 -0.12
N GLY A 30 0.31 17.34 -0.45
CA GLY A 30 0.03 15.92 -0.19
C GLY A 30 0.35 15.05 -1.39
N LEU A 31 0.93 13.88 -1.16
CA LEU A 31 1.20 12.87 -2.18
C LEU A 31 0.45 11.58 -1.87
N VAL A 32 -0.21 11.02 -2.87
CA VAL A 32 -0.82 9.68 -2.78
C VAL A 32 -0.22 8.78 -3.85
N PRO A 33 0.78 7.95 -3.50
CA PRO A 33 1.36 6.99 -4.45
C PRO A 33 0.40 5.84 -4.74
N THR A 34 0.09 5.61 -6.02
CA THR A 34 -0.74 4.49 -6.46
C THR A 34 -0.20 3.87 -7.76
N MET A 35 -0.67 2.68 -8.06
CA MET A 35 -0.45 2.03 -9.37
C MET A 35 -1.63 2.23 -10.33
N GLY A 36 -2.63 3.03 -9.95
CA GLY A 36 -3.87 3.19 -10.71
C GLY A 36 -4.91 2.11 -10.42
N TYR A 37 -5.97 2.08 -11.25
CA TYR A 37 -7.17 1.28 -11.04
C TYR A 37 -7.78 1.55 -9.66
N LEU A 38 -8.06 2.82 -9.44
CA LEU A 38 -8.43 3.34 -8.14
C LEU A 38 -9.78 2.78 -7.67
N HIS A 39 -9.87 2.51 -6.38
CA HIS A 39 -11.08 2.02 -5.70
C HIS A 39 -11.28 2.81 -4.39
N ASP A 40 -12.37 2.54 -3.66
CA ASP A 40 -12.71 3.30 -2.44
C ASP A 40 -11.59 3.31 -1.39
N GLY A 41 -10.74 2.28 -1.34
CA GLY A 41 -9.54 2.28 -0.50
C GLY A 41 -8.58 3.41 -0.89
N HIS A 42 -8.29 3.59 -2.18
CA HIS A 42 -7.50 4.72 -2.68
C HIS A 42 -8.24 6.05 -2.49
N ARG A 43 -9.56 6.06 -2.73
CA ARG A 43 -10.40 7.25 -2.51
C ARG A 43 -10.28 7.78 -1.09
N SER A 44 -10.25 6.91 -0.07
CA SER A 44 -10.09 7.33 1.32
C SER A 44 -8.76 8.02 1.60
N LEU A 45 -7.66 7.54 0.97
CA LEU A 45 -6.35 8.19 1.06
C LEU A 45 -6.36 9.58 0.40
N ILE A 46 -6.93 9.65 -0.81
CA ILE A 46 -7.05 10.89 -1.60
C ILE A 46 -7.90 11.91 -0.86
N HIS A 47 -9.06 11.49 -0.33
CA HIS A 47 -9.95 12.34 0.45
C HIS A 47 -9.22 12.96 1.66
N ARG A 48 -8.49 12.13 2.43
CA ARG A 48 -7.69 12.60 3.56
C ARG A 48 -6.58 13.55 3.12
N ALA A 49 -5.87 13.23 2.05
CA ALA A 49 -4.82 14.09 1.52
C ALA A 49 -5.37 15.47 1.11
N CYS A 50 -6.53 15.52 0.44
CA CYS A 50 -7.18 16.77 0.05
C CYS A 50 -7.73 17.57 1.24
N ALA A 51 -8.12 16.91 2.33
CA ALA A 51 -8.56 17.57 3.55
C ALA A 51 -7.40 18.18 4.38
N GLU A 52 -6.20 17.63 4.27
CA GLU A 52 -5.05 17.98 5.11
C GLU A 52 -3.97 18.83 4.39
N ASN A 53 -4.12 19.09 3.08
CA ASN A 53 -3.12 19.84 2.30
C ASN A 53 -3.77 20.82 1.32
N ASP A 54 -3.03 21.91 0.99
CA ASP A 54 -3.48 22.91 0.01
C ASP A 54 -3.45 22.39 -1.42
N ARG A 55 -2.53 21.47 -1.71
CA ARG A 55 -2.33 20.86 -3.03
C ARG A 55 -2.11 19.36 -2.89
N VAL A 56 -2.67 18.58 -3.83
CA VAL A 56 -2.53 17.13 -3.83
C VAL A 56 -2.07 16.63 -5.19
N ILE A 57 -1.09 15.75 -5.15
CA ILE A 57 -0.58 14.99 -6.28
C ILE A 57 -0.91 13.51 -6.04
N VAL A 58 -1.61 12.88 -6.98
CA VAL A 58 -1.83 11.43 -7.00
C VAL A 58 -0.96 10.85 -8.11
N SER A 59 -0.06 9.92 -7.78
CA SER A 59 0.63 9.18 -8.83
C SER A 59 -0.21 7.99 -9.28
N VAL A 60 -0.32 7.81 -10.59
CA VAL A 60 -0.93 6.66 -11.26
C VAL A 60 0.14 6.02 -12.12
N PHE A 61 0.94 5.14 -11.53
CA PHE A 61 2.11 4.55 -12.19
C PHE A 61 2.31 3.09 -11.83
N VAL A 62 2.12 2.20 -12.80
CA VAL A 62 2.43 0.76 -12.66
C VAL A 62 3.94 0.59 -12.75
N ASN A 63 4.60 0.54 -11.60
CA ASN A 63 6.04 0.53 -11.49
C ASN A 63 6.65 -0.82 -11.93
N PRO A 64 7.33 -0.93 -13.08
CA PRO A 64 7.79 -2.21 -13.59
C PRO A 64 8.87 -2.86 -12.72
N ILE A 65 9.73 -2.09 -12.04
CA ILE A 65 10.86 -2.64 -11.29
C ILE A 65 10.47 -3.28 -9.95
N GLN A 66 9.20 -3.18 -9.53
CA GLN A 66 8.71 -3.87 -8.34
C GLN A 66 8.03 -5.21 -8.63
N PHE A 67 7.93 -5.58 -9.91
CA PHE A 67 7.34 -6.86 -10.34
C PHE A 67 8.43 -7.87 -10.68
N GLY A 68 8.25 -9.09 -10.19
CA GLY A 68 9.07 -10.23 -10.60
C GLY A 68 8.72 -10.72 -12.02
N PRO A 69 9.58 -11.54 -12.64
CA PRO A 69 9.39 -12.00 -14.02
C PRO A 69 8.09 -12.78 -14.28
N THR A 70 7.51 -13.37 -13.25
CA THR A 70 6.30 -14.22 -13.33
C THR A 70 5.05 -13.54 -12.76
N GLU A 71 5.15 -12.25 -12.42
CA GLU A 71 4.05 -11.52 -11.80
C GLU A 71 3.15 -10.82 -12.81
N ASP A 72 2.04 -10.29 -12.33
CA ASP A 72 0.91 -9.76 -13.09
C ASP A 72 1.12 -8.37 -13.74
N LEU A 73 2.38 -7.97 -14.01
CA LEU A 73 2.71 -6.66 -14.61
C LEU A 73 1.94 -6.40 -15.92
N ALA A 74 1.93 -7.39 -16.82
CA ALA A 74 1.31 -7.26 -18.14
C ALA A 74 -0.23 -7.20 -18.06
N THR A 75 -0.81 -7.90 -17.08
CA THR A 75 -2.26 -8.00 -16.87
C THR A 75 -2.79 -7.07 -15.78
N TYR A 76 -1.87 -6.29 -15.14
CA TYR A 76 -2.29 -5.34 -14.11
C TYR A 76 -3.30 -4.33 -14.69
N PRO A 77 -4.45 -4.15 -14.03
CA PRO A 77 -5.54 -3.34 -14.56
C PRO A 77 -5.14 -1.87 -14.68
N ARG A 78 -5.58 -1.22 -15.76
CA ARG A 78 -5.36 0.20 -16.02
C ARG A 78 -6.64 0.82 -16.54
N ASP A 79 -7.00 1.99 -16.00
CA ASP A 79 -8.13 2.80 -16.44
C ASP A 79 -7.87 4.25 -16.06
N LEU A 80 -7.02 4.92 -16.83
CA LEU A 80 -6.60 6.29 -16.54
C LEU A 80 -7.78 7.29 -16.54
N GLU A 81 -8.77 7.07 -17.40
CA GLU A 81 -9.93 7.95 -17.48
C GLU A 81 -10.76 7.88 -16.19
N ALA A 82 -11.06 6.68 -15.71
CA ALA A 82 -11.77 6.47 -14.45
C ALA A 82 -10.94 6.97 -13.26
N ASP A 83 -9.63 6.74 -13.25
CA ASP A 83 -8.72 7.20 -12.21
C ASP A 83 -8.68 8.74 -12.14
N ALA A 84 -8.57 9.39 -13.29
CA ALA A 84 -8.58 10.85 -13.38
C ALA A 84 -9.93 11.46 -12.96
N ALA A 85 -11.03 10.84 -13.35
CA ALA A 85 -12.38 11.27 -12.93
C ALA A 85 -12.57 11.15 -11.42
N LEU A 86 -12.11 10.05 -10.79
CA LEU A 86 -12.13 9.88 -9.35
C LEU A 86 -11.28 10.96 -8.66
N CYS A 87 -10.06 11.19 -9.13
CA CYS A 87 -9.17 12.21 -8.60
C CYS A 87 -9.79 13.61 -8.70
N ALA A 88 -10.41 13.93 -9.82
CA ALA A 88 -11.08 15.22 -10.03
C ALA A 88 -12.27 15.39 -9.06
N SER A 89 -13.05 14.34 -8.82
CA SER A 89 -14.18 14.36 -7.89
C SER A 89 -13.77 14.63 -6.43
N GLU A 90 -12.54 14.25 -6.06
CA GLU A 90 -11.98 14.47 -4.71
C GLU A 90 -11.20 15.80 -4.57
N GLY A 91 -10.97 16.52 -5.68
CA GLY A 91 -10.28 17.80 -5.64
C GLY A 91 -8.76 17.72 -5.82
N VAL A 92 -8.24 16.65 -6.38
CA VAL A 92 -6.81 16.48 -6.71
C VAL A 92 -6.36 17.53 -7.72
N ASN A 93 -5.18 18.09 -7.53
CA ASN A 93 -4.63 19.11 -8.45
C ASN A 93 -3.85 18.49 -9.61
N ILE A 94 -3.08 17.42 -9.35
CA ILE A 94 -2.27 16.74 -10.37
C ILE A 94 -2.46 15.21 -10.25
N VAL A 95 -2.79 14.59 -11.38
CA VAL A 95 -2.60 13.16 -11.61
C VAL A 95 -1.27 13.01 -12.33
N PHE A 96 -0.28 12.46 -11.63
CA PHE A 96 1.03 12.18 -12.21
C PHE A 96 1.04 10.79 -12.83
N HIS A 97 1.07 10.75 -14.17
CA HIS A 97 1.02 9.51 -14.95
C HIS A 97 2.20 9.43 -15.92
N PRO A 98 3.41 9.11 -15.41
CA PRO A 98 4.59 8.97 -16.26
C PRO A 98 4.62 7.62 -16.98
N GLU A 99 5.33 7.57 -18.12
CA GLU A 99 5.75 6.32 -18.74
C GLU A 99 6.97 5.73 -18.00
N PRO A 100 7.23 4.42 -18.11
CA PRO A 100 8.42 3.79 -17.50
C PRO A 100 9.73 4.48 -17.89
N GLU A 101 9.86 4.92 -19.11
CA GLU A 101 11.04 5.60 -19.65
C GLU A 101 11.26 6.99 -19.02
N ASP A 102 10.20 7.66 -18.61
CA ASP A 102 10.28 8.95 -17.89
C ASP A 102 10.82 8.75 -16.46
N MET A 103 10.51 7.62 -15.87
CA MET A 103 10.97 7.26 -14.52
C MET A 103 12.33 6.58 -14.53
N TYR A 104 12.60 5.76 -15.52
CA TYR A 104 13.79 4.91 -15.61
C TYR A 104 14.39 5.03 -17.01
N GLY A 105 15.17 6.09 -17.24
CA GLY A 105 15.86 6.30 -18.50
C GLY A 105 16.91 5.20 -18.78
N PRO A 106 17.48 5.16 -19.99
CA PRO A 106 18.36 4.06 -20.45
C PRO A 106 19.62 3.85 -19.62
N ASN A 107 20.05 4.86 -18.88
CA ASN A 107 21.23 4.79 -18.00
C ASN A 107 20.85 4.71 -16.51
N PHE A 108 19.61 4.39 -16.17
CA PHE A 108 19.18 4.28 -14.79
C PHE A 108 19.91 3.15 -14.06
N SER A 109 20.57 3.47 -12.95
CA SER A 109 21.42 2.54 -12.21
C SER A 109 21.39 2.73 -10.69
N SER A 110 20.51 3.62 -10.19
CA SER A 110 20.41 3.93 -8.76
C SER A 110 19.21 3.26 -8.12
N HIS A 111 19.41 2.62 -6.98
CA HIS A 111 18.36 1.95 -6.23
C HIS A 111 18.41 2.38 -4.76
N VAL A 112 17.24 2.36 -4.13
CA VAL A 112 17.10 2.48 -2.66
C VAL A 112 16.71 1.12 -2.13
N ALA A 113 17.46 0.61 -1.16
CA ALA A 113 17.18 -0.65 -0.49
C ALA A 113 17.03 -0.44 1.02
N VAL A 114 16.08 -1.11 1.62
CA VAL A 114 15.90 -1.23 3.07
C VAL A 114 16.08 -2.70 3.41
N GLU A 115 16.97 -3.00 4.32
CA GLU A 115 17.29 -4.37 4.74
C GLU A 115 16.43 -4.82 5.93
N LYS A 116 16.55 -6.08 6.31
CA LYS A 116 15.87 -6.75 7.45
C LYS A 116 14.36 -6.80 7.26
N ILE A 117 13.62 -5.73 7.51
CA ILE A 117 12.15 -5.71 7.44
C ILE A 117 11.59 -6.05 6.05
N THR A 118 12.42 -6.04 5.02
CA THR A 118 12.07 -6.45 3.65
C THR A 118 12.33 -7.93 3.37
N SER A 119 12.94 -8.68 4.29
CA SER A 119 13.25 -10.11 4.15
C SER A 119 12.24 -11.02 4.85
N VAL A 120 11.22 -10.45 5.48
CA VAL A 120 10.16 -11.17 6.21
C VAL A 120 8.82 -11.04 5.48
N LEU A 121 7.80 -11.77 5.94
CA LEU A 121 6.43 -11.69 5.41
C LEU A 121 6.39 -11.76 3.86
N TYR A 122 5.74 -10.77 3.24
CA TYR A 122 5.62 -10.63 1.78
C TYR A 122 6.97 -10.52 1.06
N GLY A 123 7.94 -9.83 1.67
CA GLY A 123 9.27 -9.67 1.10
C GLY A 123 10.07 -10.97 1.00
N LYS A 124 9.78 -11.96 1.86
CA LYS A 124 10.42 -13.28 1.80
C LYS A 124 10.11 -14.01 0.49
N SER A 125 8.88 -13.87 -0.01
CA SER A 125 8.46 -14.47 -1.29
C SER A 125 8.78 -13.61 -2.51
N ARG A 126 9.12 -12.31 -2.32
CA ARG A 126 9.37 -11.34 -3.39
C ARG A 126 10.61 -10.47 -3.10
N PRO A 127 11.82 -11.02 -3.15
CA PRO A 127 13.05 -10.35 -2.68
C PRO A 127 13.37 -9.00 -3.36
N ALA A 128 13.01 -8.84 -4.64
CA ALA A 128 13.25 -7.60 -5.39
C ALA A 128 12.13 -6.55 -5.24
N HIS A 129 10.97 -6.95 -4.73
CA HIS A 129 9.77 -6.10 -4.69
C HIS A 129 10.00 -4.80 -3.94
N PHE A 130 10.47 -4.89 -2.70
CA PHE A 130 10.63 -3.70 -1.87
C PHE A 130 11.72 -2.76 -2.35
N GLN A 131 12.79 -3.25 -2.99
CA GLN A 131 13.76 -2.39 -3.63
C GLN A 131 13.11 -1.56 -4.75
N GLY A 132 12.21 -2.16 -5.53
CA GLY A 132 11.41 -1.44 -6.53
C GLY A 132 10.50 -0.41 -5.89
N VAL A 133 9.81 -0.76 -4.80
CA VAL A 133 8.90 0.14 -4.06
C VAL A 133 9.67 1.32 -3.45
N THR A 134 10.74 1.08 -2.71
CA THR A 134 11.52 2.15 -2.06
C THR A 134 12.17 3.07 -3.09
N THR A 135 12.61 2.52 -4.21
CA THR A 135 13.18 3.31 -5.30
C THR A 135 12.14 4.24 -5.93
N VAL A 136 10.96 3.71 -6.30
CA VAL A 136 9.91 4.55 -6.91
C VAL A 136 9.37 5.58 -5.93
N VAL A 137 9.13 5.19 -4.68
CA VAL A 137 8.60 6.10 -3.66
C VAL A 137 9.59 7.23 -3.36
N ASN A 138 10.89 6.94 -3.23
CA ASN A 138 11.90 7.98 -3.08
C ASN A 138 11.96 8.92 -4.29
N LYS A 139 11.80 8.41 -5.53
CA LYS A 139 11.68 9.27 -6.72
C LYS A 139 10.44 10.15 -6.64
N LEU A 140 9.29 9.60 -6.26
CA LEU A 140 8.05 10.36 -6.11
C LEU A 140 8.17 11.46 -5.05
N PHE A 141 8.83 11.21 -3.93
CA PHE A 141 9.12 12.22 -2.91
C PHE A 141 9.96 13.38 -3.49
N ASN A 142 11.00 13.04 -4.25
CA ASN A 142 11.86 14.04 -4.89
C ASN A 142 11.16 14.83 -6.01
N ILE A 143 10.22 14.21 -6.72
CA ILE A 143 9.46 14.84 -7.80
C ILE A 143 8.37 15.74 -7.21
N SER A 144 7.58 15.24 -6.27
CA SER A 144 6.42 15.94 -5.72
C SER A 144 6.77 17.05 -4.72
N LYS A 145 7.94 16.96 -4.06
CA LYS A 145 8.30 17.84 -2.94
C LYS A 145 7.22 17.89 -1.84
N ALA A 146 6.52 16.77 -1.66
CA ALA A 146 5.39 16.68 -0.74
C ALA A 146 5.83 16.84 0.72
N ASP A 147 4.96 17.46 1.52
CA ASP A 147 5.09 17.55 2.96
C ASP A 147 4.55 16.29 3.65
N ARG A 148 3.53 15.67 3.04
CA ARG A 148 2.90 14.45 3.53
C ARG A 148 2.69 13.44 2.41
N ALA A 149 2.90 12.16 2.73
CA ALA A 149 2.56 11.06 1.80
C ALA A 149 1.65 10.04 2.49
N TYR A 150 0.59 9.62 1.79
CA TYR A 150 -0.51 8.82 2.33
C TYR A 150 -0.44 7.39 1.81
N PHE A 151 -0.42 6.42 2.72
CA PHE A 151 -0.33 4.99 2.41
C PHE A 151 -1.38 4.21 3.19
N GLY A 152 -1.95 3.17 2.57
CA GLY A 152 -2.92 2.30 3.22
C GLY A 152 -2.27 1.32 4.21
N GLU A 153 -2.84 1.21 5.42
CA GLU A 153 -2.42 0.22 6.43
C GLU A 153 -2.68 -1.22 6.01
N LYS A 154 -3.47 -1.43 4.96
CA LYS A 154 -3.66 -2.77 4.36
C LYS A 154 -2.32 -3.38 3.90
N ASP A 155 -1.44 -2.58 3.34
CA ASP A 155 -0.10 -2.98 2.92
C ASP A 155 0.91 -2.62 4.04
N ALA A 156 0.65 -3.15 5.25
CA ALA A 156 1.33 -2.78 6.49
C ALA A 156 2.87 -2.91 6.41
N GLN A 157 3.37 -3.97 5.78
CA GLN A 157 4.82 -4.12 5.58
C GLN A 157 5.36 -3.01 4.67
N GLN A 158 4.67 -2.66 3.60
CA GLN A 158 5.07 -1.54 2.73
C GLN A 158 5.13 -0.23 3.52
N LEU A 159 4.11 0.05 4.33
CA LEU A 159 4.09 1.25 5.18
C LEU A 159 5.27 1.28 6.15
N ALA A 160 5.58 0.15 6.82
CA ALA A 160 6.72 0.04 7.72
C ALA A 160 8.06 0.25 6.99
N VAL A 161 8.23 -0.34 5.82
CA VAL A 161 9.43 -0.18 4.97
C VAL A 161 9.61 1.28 4.54
N ILE A 162 8.53 1.97 4.15
CA ILE A 162 8.60 3.37 3.73
C ILE A 162 8.92 4.28 4.91
N ARG A 163 8.33 4.04 6.09
CA ARG A 163 8.68 4.77 7.32
C ARG A 163 10.15 4.60 7.67
N ARG A 164 10.67 3.37 7.61
CA ARG A 164 12.08 3.08 7.88
C ARG A 164 13.00 3.80 6.89
N MET A 165 12.69 3.72 5.59
CA MET A 165 13.44 4.45 4.55
C MET A 165 13.46 5.96 4.83
N THR A 166 12.33 6.53 5.16
CA THR A 166 12.17 7.97 5.41
C THR A 166 12.99 8.41 6.61
N GLU A 167 12.96 7.64 7.70
CA GLU A 167 13.72 7.88 8.91
C GLU A 167 15.23 7.75 8.68
N ASP A 168 15.66 6.61 8.11
CA ASP A 168 17.09 6.30 7.92
C ASP A 168 17.78 7.26 6.94
N LEU A 169 17.04 7.76 5.94
CA LEU A 169 17.56 8.69 4.93
C LEU A 169 17.29 10.17 5.28
N ASN A 170 16.71 10.46 6.46
CA ASN A 170 16.34 11.81 6.90
C ASN A 170 15.54 12.58 5.84
N ILE A 171 14.57 11.90 5.20
CA ILE A 171 13.71 12.52 4.20
C ILE A 171 12.68 13.39 4.94
N ASP A 172 12.64 14.67 4.62
CA ASP A 172 11.73 15.64 5.24
C ASP A 172 10.30 15.49 4.66
N ILE A 173 9.61 14.45 5.10
CA ILE A 173 8.22 14.14 4.72
C ILE A 173 7.52 13.35 5.81
N GLU A 174 6.28 13.70 6.13
CA GLU A 174 5.45 12.96 7.06
C GLU A 174 4.76 11.76 6.36
N ILE A 175 4.91 10.56 6.91
CA ILE A 175 4.28 9.34 6.38
C ILE A 175 2.98 9.05 7.12
N CYS A 176 1.85 9.31 6.46
CA CYS A 176 0.51 9.15 6.99
C CYS A 176 -0.03 7.75 6.67
N GLY A 177 -0.22 6.90 7.68
CA GLY A 177 -0.98 5.65 7.56
C GLY A 177 -2.48 5.94 7.50
N CYS A 178 -3.20 5.25 6.62
CA CYS A 178 -4.65 5.37 6.49
C CYS A 178 -5.32 4.01 6.73
N PRO A 179 -6.41 3.97 7.53
CA PRO A 179 -7.07 2.73 7.92
C PRO A 179 -7.54 1.88 6.73
N ILE A 180 -7.62 0.57 6.96
CA ILE A 180 -8.10 -0.39 5.96
C ILE A 180 -9.56 -0.12 5.65
N VAL A 181 -9.87 0.16 4.38
CA VAL A 181 -11.25 0.23 3.89
C VAL A 181 -11.70 -1.18 3.50
N ARG A 182 -12.90 -1.54 3.97
CA ARG A 182 -13.49 -2.86 3.76
C ARG A 182 -14.80 -2.76 2.99
N GLU A 183 -15.16 -3.82 2.29
CA GLU A 183 -16.51 -4.04 1.78
C GLU A 183 -17.49 -4.21 2.97
N GLU A 184 -18.79 -4.10 2.71
CA GLU A 184 -19.85 -4.24 3.75
C GLU A 184 -19.77 -5.59 4.50
N ASP A 185 -19.35 -6.66 3.82
CA ASP A 185 -19.16 -8.00 4.39
C ASP A 185 -17.80 -8.20 5.10
N GLY A 186 -16.94 -7.19 5.05
CA GLY A 186 -15.67 -7.14 5.77
C GLY A 186 -14.42 -7.48 4.95
N LEU A 187 -14.54 -7.87 3.68
CA LEU A 187 -13.36 -8.10 2.84
C LEU A 187 -12.59 -6.78 2.65
N ALA A 188 -11.28 -6.80 2.85
CA ALA A 188 -10.43 -5.65 2.58
C ALA A 188 -10.47 -5.28 1.08
N LYS A 189 -10.68 -3.99 0.78
CA LYS A 189 -10.71 -3.51 -0.61
C LYS A 189 -9.36 -3.70 -1.29
N SER A 190 -9.39 -4.31 -2.49
CA SER A 190 -8.20 -4.56 -3.31
C SER A 190 -8.57 -4.63 -4.78
N SER A 191 -7.71 -4.10 -5.65
CA SER A 191 -7.85 -4.25 -7.11
C SER A 191 -7.84 -5.73 -7.55
N ARG A 192 -7.23 -6.61 -6.75
CA ARG A 192 -7.22 -8.06 -7.01
C ARG A 192 -8.54 -8.76 -6.70
N ASN A 193 -9.46 -8.15 -5.94
CA ASN A 193 -10.77 -8.75 -5.65
C ASN A 193 -11.58 -9.03 -6.93
N LYS A 194 -11.33 -8.30 -8.02
CA LYS A 194 -11.98 -8.52 -9.31
C LYS A 194 -11.63 -9.84 -10.00
N TYR A 195 -10.52 -10.47 -9.60
CA TYR A 195 -10.11 -11.77 -10.17
C TYR A 195 -10.86 -12.95 -9.54
N LEU A 196 -11.54 -12.72 -8.41
CA LEU A 196 -12.29 -13.74 -7.69
C LEU A 196 -13.60 -14.08 -8.42
N SER A 197 -13.83 -15.36 -8.68
CA SER A 197 -15.16 -15.85 -9.01
C SER A 197 -16.13 -15.63 -7.85
N PRO A 198 -17.46 -15.68 -8.06
CA PRO A 198 -18.44 -15.53 -6.98
C PRO A 198 -18.20 -16.49 -5.79
N LYS A 199 -17.77 -17.72 -6.05
CA LYS A 199 -17.45 -18.71 -5.02
C LYS A 199 -16.18 -18.34 -4.24
N GLU A 200 -15.13 -17.94 -4.95
CA GLU A 200 -13.88 -17.50 -4.36
C GLU A 200 -14.07 -16.19 -3.58
N ARG A 201 -14.94 -15.29 -4.06
CA ARG A 201 -15.27 -14.05 -3.36
C ARG A 201 -15.90 -14.32 -1.99
N GLN A 202 -16.76 -15.35 -1.86
CA GLN A 202 -17.33 -15.76 -0.58
C GLN A 202 -16.27 -16.41 0.31
N ALA A 203 -15.44 -17.29 -0.26
CA ALA A 203 -14.33 -17.91 0.45
C ALA A 203 -13.33 -16.88 1.01
N ALA A 204 -13.07 -15.78 0.28
CA ALA A 204 -12.15 -14.73 0.68
C ALA A 204 -12.56 -14.03 2.00
N LEU A 205 -13.81 -14.11 2.43
CA LEU A 205 -14.27 -13.58 3.71
C LEU A 205 -13.61 -14.24 4.92
N ILE A 206 -13.01 -15.42 4.71
CA ILE A 206 -12.27 -16.11 5.76
C ILE A 206 -11.12 -15.28 6.32
N LEU A 207 -10.46 -14.45 5.48
CA LEU A 207 -9.35 -13.59 5.89
C LEU A 207 -9.81 -12.62 7.00
N SER A 208 -10.83 -11.82 6.74
CA SER A 208 -11.32 -10.85 7.70
C SER A 208 -12.00 -11.52 8.92
N ARG A 209 -12.60 -12.70 8.73
CA ARG A 209 -13.22 -13.47 9.81
C ARG A 209 -12.17 -14.02 10.78
N SER A 210 -11.10 -14.59 10.28
CA SER A 210 -10.00 -15.12 11.08
C SER A 210 -9.25 -14.01 11.83
N LEU A 211 -9.03 -12.86 11.20
CA LEU A 211 -8.42 -11.70 11.85
C LEU A 211 -9.32 -11.12 12.96
N ARG A 212 -10.63 -11.06 12.75
CA ARG A 212 -11.57 -10.65 13.82
C ARG A 212 -11.54 -11.61 15.00
N LEU A 213 -11.36 -12.93 14.77
CA LEU A 213 -11.16 -13.91 15.84
C LEU A 213 -9.88 -13.59 16.62
N GLY A 214 -8.73 -13.43 15.94
CA GLY A 214 -7.46 -13.10 16.58
C GLY A 214 -7.52 -11.79 17.36
N LYS A 215 -8.11 -10.74 16.76
CA LYS A 215 -8.29 -9.45 17.44
C LYS A 215 -9.15 -9.59 18.72
N LYS A 216 -10.25 -10.35 18.66
CA LYS A 216 -11.11 -10.60 19.82
C LYS A 216 -10.36 -11.35 20.93
N MET A 217 -9.49 -12.29 20.58
CA MET A 217 -8.65 -12.99 21.57
C MET A 217 -7.65 -12.02 22.21
N LEU A 218 -6.95 -11.21 21.43
CA LEU A 218 -6.01 -10.22 21.92
C LEU A 218 -6.69 -9.17 22.83
N ASP A 219 -7.84 -8.64 22.39
CA ASP A 219 -8.66 -7.72 23.17
C ASP A 219 -9.20 -8.37 24.47
N GLY A 220 -9.44 -9.67 24.44
CA GLY A 220 -9.84 -10.50 25.58
C GLY A 220 -8.72 -10.86 26.55
N GLY A 221 -7.49 -10.43 26.28
CA GLY A 221 -6.34 -10.64 27.16
C GLY A 221 -5.41 -11.79 26.77
N GLU A 222 -5.62 -12.44 25.62
CA GLU A 222 -4.63 -13.40 25.12
C GLU A 222 -3.32 -12.65 24.80
N ARG A 223 -2.19 -13.19 25.23
CA ARG A 223 -0.86 -12.60 25.03
C ARG A 223 0.17 -13.59 24.52
N ASN A 224 -0.26 -14.82 24.19
CA ASN A 224 0.63 -15.80 23.57
C ASN A 224 0.51 -15.73 22.04
N ALA A 225 1.63 -15.46 21.37
CA ALA A 225 1.68 -15.27 19.91
C ALA A 225 1.36 -16.58 19.16
N GLU A 226 1.82 -17.73 19.65
CA GLU A 226 1.55 -19.04 19.07
C GLU A 226 0.06 -19.36 19.15
N THR A 227 -0.57 -19.14 20.30
CA THR A 227 -2.01 -19.36 20.50
C THR A 227 -2.85 -18.54 19.52
N LEU A 228 -2.47 -17.27 19.32
CA LEU A 228 -3.14 -16.41 18.32
C LEU A 228 -2.95 -16.95 16.90
N ARG A 229 -1.70 -17.29 16.53
CA ARG A 229 -1.35 -17.83 15.21
C ARG A 229 -2.10 -19.13 14.92
N GLU A 230 -2.12 -20.05 15.86
CA GLU A 230 -2.83 -21.32 15.75
C GLU A 230 -4.34 -21.14 15.58
N ALA A 231 -4.96 -20.26 16.38
CA ALA A 231 -6.39 -20.00 16.30
C ALA A 231 -6.79 -19.40 14.94
N ILE A 232 -6.01 -18.41 14.43
CA ILE A 232 -6.23 -17.80 13.13
C ILE A 232 -6.04 -18.82 12.01
N THR A 233 -4.97 -19.62 12.07
CA THR A 233 -4.67 -20.69 11.11
C THR A 233 -5.80 -21.73 11.08
N ALA A 234 -6.24 -22.20 12.23
CA ALA A 234 -7.33 -23.17 12.34
C ALA A 234 -8.65 -22.63 11.75
N GLU A 235 -8.93 -21.33 11.94
CA GLU A 235 -10.12 -20.71 11.34
C GLU A 235 -10.00 -20.65 9.82
N ILE A 236 -8.85 -20.29 9.26
CA ILE A 236 -8.62 -20.24 7.81
C ILE A 236 -8.75 -21.64 7.19
N CYS A 237 -8.19 -22.66 7.84
CA CYS A 237 -8.25 -24.05 7.37
C CYS A 237 -9.67 -24.65 7.29
N ARG A 238 -10.70 -23.95 7.81
CA ARG A 238 -12.11 -24.35 7.61
C ARG A 238 -12.63 -24.03 6.21
N GLU A 239 -11.93 -23.16 5.46
CA GLU A 239 -12.29 -22.81 4.11
C GLU A 239 -11.50 -23.66 3.10
N PRO A 240 -12.14 -24.58 2.36
CA PRO A 240 -11.45 -25.51 1.47
C PRO A 240 -10.74 -24.85 0.27
N LEU A 241 -11.12 -23.62 -0.08
CA LEU A 241 -10.49 -22.85 -1.18
C LEU A 241 -9.33 -22.00 -0.71
N ALA A 242 -9.05 -21.98 0.61
CA ALA A 242 -7.98 -21.16 1.18
C ALA A 242 -6.69 -21.96 1.31
N GLU A 243 -5.62 -21.47 0.69
CA GLU A 243 -4.26 -21.96 0.87
C GLU A 243 -3.43 -20.89 1.56
N ILE A 244 -2.96 -21.19 2.78
CA ILE A 244 -2.21 -20.22 3.60
C ILE A 244 -0.79 -20.07 3.03
N ASP A 245 -0.39 -18.86 2.71
CA ASP A 245 1.02 -18.52 2.46
C ASP A 245 1.73 -18.22 3.80
N TYR A 246 1.16 -17.31 4.60
CA TYR A 246 1.59 -17.12 5.99
C TYR A 246 0.48 -16.59 6.90
N VAL A 247 0.62 -16.88 8.20
CA VAL A 247 -0.04 -16.20 9.32
C VAL A 247 1.05 -15.82 10.30
N SER A 248 1.25 -14.53 10.54
CA SER A 248 2.35 -14.03 11.37
C SER A 248 1.85 -13.06 12.44
N VAL A 249 2.45 -13.17 13.60
CA VAL A 249 2.36 -12.21 14.70
C VAL A 249 3.75 -11.61 14.86
N VAL A 250 3.92 -10.35 14.45
CA VAL A 250 5.22 -9.69 14.39
C VAL A 250 5.22 -8.41 15.20
N ASP A 251 6.38 -7.98 15.66
CA ASP A 251 6.56 -6.64 16.25
C ASP A 251 6.13 -5.57 15.24
N ALA A 252 5.37 -4.59 15.68
CA ALA A 252 4.80 -3.57 14.79
C ALA A 252 5.82 -2.61 14.16
N LEU A 253 7.06 -2.54 14.70
CA LEU A 253 8.09 -1.61 14.24
C LEU A 253 9.17 -2.30 13.38
N CYS A 254 9.70 -3.44 13.87
CA CYS A 254 10.78 -4.14 13.18
C CYS A 254 10.31 -5.32 12.33
N LEU A 255 9.05 -5.72 12.46
CA LEU A 255 8.42 -6.85 11.78
C LEU A 255 9.10 -8.21 12.04
N GLU A 256 9.87 -8.31 13.12
CA GLU A 256 10.42 -9.58 13.60
C GLU A 256 9.31 -10.44 14.22
N ASP A 257 9.37 -11.74 14.00
CA ASP A 257 8.39 -12.67 14.57
C ASP A 257 8.42 -12.60 16.11
N VAL A 258 7.23 -12.53 16.70
CA VAL A 258 7.06 -12.61 18.16
C VAL A 258 6.91 -14.05 18.55
N GLU A 259 7.81 -14.53 19.41
CA GLU A 259 7.75 -15.83 20.04
C GLU A 259 7.29 -15.69 21.50
N GLY A 260 6.35 -16.55 21.92
CA GLY A 260 5.83 -16.57 23.29
C GLY A 260 4.98 -15.36 23.63
N GLU A 261 5.31 -14.65 24.71
CA GLU A 261 4.49 -13.58 25.28
C GLU A 261 4.60 -12.26 24.52
N ILE A 262 3.48 -11.71 24.06
CA ILE A 262 3.35 -10.40 23.43
C ILE A 262 3.49 -9.30 24.50
N LYS A 263 4.59 -8.55 24.45
CA LYS A 263 4.94 -7.49 25.41
C LYS A 263 4.91 -6.07 24.81
N ALA A 264 4.84 -5.96 23.50
CA ALA A 264 4.85 -4.71 22.75
C ALA A 264 3.70 -4.71 21.71
N PRO A 265 3.37 -3.58 21.07
CA PRO A 265 2.43 -3.55 19.97
C PRO A 265 2.84 -4.51 18.86
N VAL A 266 1.88 -5.29 18.36
CA VAL A 266 2.09 -6.28 17.30
C VAL A 266 1.27 -5.95 16.08
N LEU A 267 1.77 -6.36 14.92
CA LEU A 267 1.03 -6.52 13.69
C LEU A 267 0.69 -7.99 13.51
N VAL A 268 -0.59 -8.30 13.41
CA VAL A 268 -1.06 -9.63 13.01
C VAL A 268 -1.40 -9.58 11.53
N ALA A 269 -0.60 -10.25 10.72
CA ALA A 269 -0.70 -10.19 9.27
C ALA A 269 -0.84 -11.59 8.66
N LEU A 270 -1.62 -11.69 7.59
CA LEU A 270 -1.79 -12.94 6.85
C LEU A 270 -1.76 -12.71 5.34
N ALA A 271 -1.34 -13.76 4.64
CA ALA A 271 -1.53 -13.90 3.20
C ALA A 271 -2.10 -15.28 2.90
N VAL A 272 -3.13 -15.30 2.06
CA VAL A 272 -3.88 -16.51 1.70
C VAL A 272 -4.16 -16.47 0.21
N ASN A 273 -3.90 -17.58 -0.47
CA ASN A 273 -4.35 -17.80 -1.84
C ASN A 273 -5.78 -18.32 -1.81
N ILE A 274 -6.67 -17.65 -2.53
CA ILE A 274 -8.03 -18.14 -2.79
C ILE A 274 -8.09 -18.45 -4.28
N GLY A 275 -8.07 -19.73 -4.61
CA GLY A 275 -7.80 -20.17 -5.97
C GLY A 275 -6.43 -19.66 -6.44
N SER A 276 -6.38 -18.94 -7.56
CA SER A 276 -5.13 -18.35 -8.08
C SER A 276 -4.85 -16.94 -7.54
N THR A 277 -5.76 -16.36 -6.74
CA THR A 277 -5.65 -14.99 -6.27
C THR A 277 -5.06 -14.92 -4.87
N ARG A 278 -3.85 -14.34 -4.76
CA ARG A 278 -3.22 -14.06 -3.46
C ARG A 278 -3.79 -12.79 -2.84
N LEU A 279 -4.35 -12.92 -1.65
CA LEU A 279 -4.92 -11.84 -0.86
C LEU A 279 -4.13 -11.64 0.43
N ILE A 280 -4.06 -10.40 0.91
CA ILE A 280 -3.46 -10.04 2.20
C ILE A 280 -4.45 -9.25 3.04
N ASP A 281 -4.33 -9.40 4.34
CA ASP A 281 -5.08 -8.62 5.33
C ASP A 281 -4.32 -8.59 6.65
N ASN A 282 -4.68 -7.66 7.56
CA ASN A 282 -4.01 -7.49 8.86
C ASN A 282 -4.87 -6.70 9.86
N PHE A 283 -4.40 -6.65 11.10
CA PHE A 283 -4.82 -5.69 12.13
C PHE A 283 -3.70 -5.39 13.10
#